data_0a3cce565922bdd293ef41685e42499a
#
_entry.id   0a3cce565922bdd293ef41685e42499a
#
_cell.length_a   1.000
_cell.length_b   1.000
_cell.length_c   1.000
_cell.angle_alpha   90.00
_cell.angle_beta   90.00
_cell.angle_gamma   90.00
#
_symmetry.space_group_name_H-M   'P 1'
#
loop_
_entity.id
_entity.type
_entity.pdbx_description
1 polymer ?
#
loop_
_entity_poly.entity_id
_entity_poly.type
_entity_poly.pdbx_seq_one_letter_code
_entity_poly.pdbx_strand_id
1 'polypeptide(L)'
;VTRREVLLGTAATTLAALPIQAFAATASSNPINANIETGSEIMSSITTKDGAQIFYKDWGSGQPIVFHHGWPLSADDWDNQMLFFLGKGFRVIAHDRRGHGRSSQTSGGNDMDTYAADVAALAEALDLHDAVHIGHSTGGGEVTRYVARHGRGRVAKAVLISAIPPVMVKSDKNPGGLPIEVFDGYRAALAANRAQLYLDIASGPFYGFNRPGATVSE
;
A
#
# COMPACT_ATOMS: atom_id res chain seq x y z
N VAL A 1 16.61 -52.79 24.18
CA VAL A 1 16.59 -51.45 23.60
C VAL A 1 16.17 -50.44 24.66
N THR A 2 17.13 -49.62 25.09
CA THR A 2 17.14 -48.79 26.26
C THR A 2 16.29 -47.52 26.14
N ARG A 3 15.44 -47.28 27.18
CA ARG A 3 14.77 -46.01 27.44
C ARG A 3 15.81 -44.97 27.86
N ARG A 4 15.77 -43.75 27.25
CA ARG A 4 16.43 -42.55 27.78
C ARG A 4 15.40 -41.73 28.54
N GLU A 5 15.62 -41.54 29.80
CA GLU A 5 14.89 -40.63 30.68
C GLU A 5 15.35 -39.18 30.37
N VAL A 6 14.37 -38.30 30.21
CA VAL A 6 14.60 -36.85 30.14
C VAL A 6 14.36 -36.26 31.49
N LEU A 7 15.44 -35.74 32.10
CA LEU A 7 15.37 -34.97 33.35
C LEU A 7 14.86 -33.56 33.07
N LEU A 8 13.70 -33.23 33.64
CA LEU A 8 13.16 -31.87 33.70
C LEU A 8 13.82 -31.16 34.91
N GLY A 9 14.73 -30.23 34.61
CA GLY A 9 15.31 -29.32 35.59
C GLY A 9 14.47 -28.05 35.67
N THR A 10 13.74 -27.86 36.77
CA THR A 10 13.09 -26.60 37.12
C THR A 10 14.14 -25.63 37.66
N ALA A 11 14.50 -24.61 36.90
CA ALA A 11 15.26 -23.45 37.37
C ALA A 11 14.28 -22.39 37.87
N ALA A 12 14.19 -22.21 39.18
CA ALA A 12 13.49 -21.09 39.78
C ALA A 12 14.37 -19.84 39.72
N THR A 13 14.03 -18.87 38.88
CA THR A 13 14.67 -17.56 38.86
C THR A 13 13.90 -16.61 39.80
N THR A 14 14.52 -16.30 40.92
CA THR A 14 14.08 -15.23 41.83
C THR A 14 14.37 -13.88 41.19
N LEU A 15 13.32 -13.14 40.83
CA LEU A 15 13.44 -11.73 40.44
C LEU A 15 13.65 -10.90 41.71
N ALA A 16 14.83 -10.30 41.84
CA ALA A 16 15.09 -9.28 42.84
C ALA A 16 14.48 -7.96 42.39
N ALA A 17 13.52 -7.43 43.13
CA ALA A 17 12.93 -6.12 42.91
C ALA A 17 13.93 -5.03 43.34
N LEU A 18 14.38 -4.19 42.42
CA LEU A 18 15.12 -2.97 42.72
C LEU A 18 14.14 -1.84 43.06
N PRO A 19 14.46 -0.97 44.07
CA PRO A 19 13.58 0.11 44.45
C PRO A 19 13.58 1.22 43.40
N ILE A 20 12.38 1.61 42.94
CA ILE A 20 12.16 2.80 42.10
C ILE A 20 12.35 4.03 42.97
N GLN A 21 13.46 4.76 42.79
CA GLN A 21 13.62 6.09 43.35
C GLN A 21 12.75 7.08 42.59
N ALA A 22 11.75 7.66 43.30
CA ALA A 22 10.95 8.74 42.78
C ALA A 22 11.80 10.02 42.68
N PHE A 23 12.08 10.47 41.46
CA PHE A 23 12.57 11.83 41.24
C PHE A 23 11.40 12.80 41.36
N ALA A 24 11.40 13.58 42.47
CA ALA A 24 10.51 14.72 42.60
C ALA A 24 11.02 15.84 41.65
N ALA A 25 10.35 16.02 40.54
CA ALA A 25 10.57 17.20 39.66
C ALA A 25 9.82 18.38 40.30
N THR A 26 10.54 19.39 40.72
CA THR A 26 9.99 20.70 41.09
C THR A 26 9.37 21.35 39.86
N ALA A 27 8.04 21.44 39.84
CA ALA A 27 7.31 22.13 38.79
C ALA A 27 7.53 23.65 38.92
N SER A 28 8.30 24.21 38.01
CA SER A 28 8.33 25.65 37.74
C SER A 28 7.06 25.98 36.94
N SER A 29 6.16 26.74 37.54
CA SER A 29 4.92 27.20 36.91
C SER A 29 5.21 28.43 36.02
N ASN A 30 5.63 28.20 34.81
CA ASN A 30 5.46 29.16 33.73
C ASN A 30 4.17 28.81 32.96
N PRO A 31 3.22 29.73 32.81
CA PRO A 31 2.10 29.50 31.94
C PRO A 31 2.58 29.58 30.49
N ILE A 32 2.91 28.45 29.91
CA ILE A 32 3.02 28.33 28.47
C ILE A 32 1.58 28.42 27.95
N ASN A 33 1.19 29.58 27.44
CA ASN A 33 0.07 29.70 26.54
C ASN A 33 0.41 28.89 25.26
N ALA A 34 0.27 27.59 25.35
CA ALA A 34 0.21 26.75 24.18
C ALA A 34 -1.18 27.01 23.55
N ASN A 35 -1.27 27.89 22.60
CA ASN A 35 -2.25 27.77 21.54
C ASN A 35 -1.96 26.41 20.89
N ILE A 36 -2.61 25.37 21.37
CA ILE A 36 -2.77 24.14 20.62
C ILE A 36 -3.73 24.54 19.48
N GLU A 37 -3.17 25.07 18.40
CA GLU A 37 -3.82 24.94 17.12
C GLU A 37 -3.99 23.44 16.95
N THR A 38 -5.21 22.97 17.07
CA THR A 38 -5.61 21.64 16.56
C THR A 38 -5.44 21.72 15.05
N GLY A 39 -4.19 21.60 14.59
CA GLY A 39 -3.90 21.38 13.21
C GLY A 39 -4.57 20.05 12.86
N SER A 40 -5.74 20.12 12.23
CA SER A 40 -6.22 19.01 11.45
C SER A 40 -5.01 18.63 10.57
N GLU A 41 -4.46 17.44 10.75
CA GLU A 41 -3.48 16.91 9.81
C GLU A 41 -4.15 16.99 8.44
N ILE A 42 -3.71 17.96 7.64
CA ILE A 42 -4.21 18.12 6.27
C ILE A 42 -3.64 16.92 5.54
N MET A 43 -4.44 15.84 5.48
CA MET A 43 -4.07 14.70 4.66
C MET A 43 -3.95 15.19 3.22
N SER A 44 -2.76 15.01 2.64
CA SER A 44 -2.49 15.45 1.27
C SER A 44 -3.42 14.70 0.32
N SER A 45 -4.31 15.41 -0.35
CA SER A 45 -5.24 14.86 -1.33
C SER A 45 -5.45 15.83 -2.48
N ILE A 46 -5.76 15.29 -3.65
CA ILE A 46 -6.28 16.04 -4.78
C ILE A 46 -7.75 15.72 -5.00
N THR A 47 -8.46 16.63 -5.65
CA THR A 47 -9.84 16.40 -6.10
C THR A 47 -9.84 16.16 -7.61
N THR A 48 -10.35 15.02 -8.04
CA THR A 48 -10.49 14.68 -9.46
C THR A 48 -11.69 15.43 -10.09
N LYS A 49 -11.81 15.38 -11.42
CA LYS A 49 -12.88 16.06 -12.16
C LYS A 49 -14.30 15.61 -11.77
N ASP A 50 -14.45 14.37 -11.35
CA ASP A 50 -15.71 13.79 -10.89
C ASP A 50 -15.92 13.91 -9.38
N GLY A 51 -15.04 14.66 -8.68
CA GLY A 51 -15.15 14.99 -7.26
C GLY A 51 -14.55 13.96 -6.31
N ALA A 52 -13.92 12.89 -6.79
CA ALA A 52 -13.25 11.93 -5.92
C ALA A 52 -11.99 12.56 -5.30
N GLN A 53 -11.77 12.31 -4.00
CA GLN A 53 -10.56 12.69 -3.30
C GLN A 53 -9.55 11.55 -3.44
N ILE A 54 -8.35 11.84 -3.92
CA ILE A 54 -7.24 10.90 -4.05
C ILE A 54 -6.17 11.29 -3.05
N PHE A 55 -6.01 10.48 -2.02
CA PHE A 55 -4.95 10.63 -1.03
C PHE A 55 -3.59 10.29 -1.64
N TYR A 56 -2.56 11.02 -1.24
CA TYR A 56 -1.18 10.70 -1.62
C TYR A 56 -0.17 11.06 -0.53
N LYS A 57 1.00 10.42 -0.59
CA LYS A 57 2.23 10.77 0.10
C LYS A 57 3.19 11.36 -0.92
N ASP A 58 3.94 12.40 -0.54
CA ASP A 58 4.91 13.08 -1.40
C ASP A 58 6.09 13.55 -0.55
N TRP A 59 7.23 12.88 -0.68
CA TRP A 59 8.39 13.13 0.16
C TRP A 59 9.64 13.41 -0.67
N GLY A 60 10.46 14.37 -0.19
CA GLY A 60 11.73 14.70 -0.78
C GLY A 60 11.66 15.58 -2.01
N SER A 61 12.75 15.59 -2.78
CA SER A 61 12.90 16.37 -4.00
C SER A 61 13.80 15.61 -4.98
N GLY A 62 13.88 16.06 -6.21
CA GLY A 62 14.65 15.40 -7.28
C GLY A 62 13.75 14.69 -8.28
N GLN A 63 14.30 13.72 -9.04
CA GLN A 63 13.51 12.99 -10.03
C GLN A 63 12.36 12.23 -9.36
N PRO A 64 11.11 12.42 -9.82
CA PRO A 64 9.96 11.78 -9.22
C PRO A 64 9.92 10.26 -9.48
N ILE A 65 9.61 9.50 -8.44
CA ILE A 65 9.20 8.10 -8.52
C ILE A 65 7.78 7.99 -7.99
N VAL A 66 6.86 7.50 -8.80
CA VAL A 66 5.45 7.32 -8.43
C VAL A 66 5.16 5.83 -8.27
N PHE A 67 4.68 5.45 -7.11
CA PHE A 67 4.37 4.07 -6.74
C PHE A 67 2.87 3.80 -6.80
N HIS A 68 2.50 2.70 -7.44
CA HIS A 68 1.13 2.26 -7.67
C HIS A 68 0.90 0.90 -7.01
N HIS A 69 0.05 0.88 -5.98
CA HIS A 69 -0.20 -0.33 -5.18
C HIS A 69 -1.05 -1.37 -5.91
N GLY A 70 -0.95 -2.62 -5.45
CA GLY A 70 -1.80 -3.73 -5.86
C GLY A 70 -3.18 -3.71 -5.19
N TRP A 71 -4.07 -4.61 -5.59
CA TRP A 71 -5.31 -4.87 -4.87
C TRP A 71 -5.07 -5.91 -3.77
N PRO A 72 -5.61 -5.78 -2.57
CA PRO A 72 -6.44 -4.72 -1.99
C PRO A 72 -5.64 -3.74 -1.10
N LEU A 73 -4.47 -3.39 -1.52
CA LEU A 73 -3.44 -2.67 -0.78
C LEU A 73 -3.68 -1.13 -0.76
N SER A 74 -2.68 -0.38 -0.29
CA SER A 74 -2.68 1.09 -0.20
C SER A 74 -1.29 1.66 -0.48
N ALA A 75 -1.13 2.98 -0.40
CA ALA A 75 0.16 3.65 -0.50
C ALA A 75 1.16 3.20 0.59
N ASP A 76 0.65 2.68 1.73
CA ASP A 76 1.49 2.31 2.87
C ASP A 76 2.37 1.08 2.57
N ASP A 77 1.98 0.24 1.61
CA ASP A 77 2.78 -0.91 1.17
C ASP A 77 4.12 -0.52 0.54
N TRP A 78 4.25 0.75 0.14
CA TRP A 78 5.45 1.27 -0.49
C TRP A 78 6.39 2.01 0.46
N ASP A 79 6.07 2.14 1.75
CA ASP A 79 6.83 2.95 2.70
C ASP A 79 8.32 2.57 2.75
N ASN A 80 8.64 1.29 2.76
CA ASN A 80 10.03 0.83 2.78
C ASN A 80 10.79 1.22 1.50
N GLN A 81 10.17 1.07 0.33
CA GLN A 81 10.76 1.44 -0.95
C GLN A 81 10.85 2.97 -1.07
N MET A 82 9.83 3.69 -0.62
CA MET A 82 9.85 5.15 -0.58
C MET A 82 11.00 5.66 0.28
N LEU A 83 11.20 5.14 1.49
CA LEU A 83 12.31 5.52 2.37
C LEU A 83 13.67 5.20 1.74
N PHE A 84 13.80 4.05 1.07
CA PHE A 84 15.03 3.68 0.37
C PHE A 84 15.37 4.69 -0.72
N PHE A 85 14.44 5.02 -1.61
CA PHE A 85 14.68 5.95 -2.72
C PHE A 85 14.78 7.40 -2.25
N LEU A 86 14.06 7.79 -1.20
CA LEU A 86 14.22 9.09 -0.54
C LEU A 86 15.65 9.27 -0.05
N GLY A 87 16.23 8.26 0.59
CA GLY A 87 17.63 8.25 1.02
C GLY A 87 18.66 8.28 -0.13
N LYS A 88 18.21 8.09 -1.39
CA LYS A 88 19.01 8.22 -2.62
C LYS A 88 18.80 9.55 -3.35
N GLY A 89 18.01 10.46 -2.78
CA GLY A 89 17.78 11.79 -3.32
C GLY A 89 16.67 11.88 -4.37
N PHE A 90 15.77 10.90 -4.42
CA PHE A 90 14.58 10.97 -5.27
C PHE A 90 13.41 11.64 -4.55
N ARG A 91 12.51 12.26 -5.30
CA ARG A 91 11.17 12.60 -4.83
C ARG A 91 10.29 11.36 -4.98
N VAL A 92 9.65 10.92 -3.90
CA VAL A 92 8.88 9.67 -3.87
C VAL A 92 7.42 9.97 -3.57
N ILE A 93 6.55 9.48 -4.44
CA ILE A 93 5.11 9.70 -4.38
C ILE A 93 4.41 8.33 -4.38
N ALA A 94 3.44 8.15 -3.50
CA ALA A 94 2.52 7.01 -3.53
C ALA A 94 1.11 7.50 -3.26
N HIS A 95 0.12 6.94 -3.94
CA HIS A 95 -1.28 7.32 -3.75
C HIS A 95 -2.13 6.12 -3.37
N ASP A 96 -3.20 6.36 -2.64
CA ASP A 96 -4.28 5.39 -2.50
C ASP A 96 -5.19 5.52 -3.72
N ARG A 97 -5.33 4.43 -4.51
CA ARG A 97 -6.26 4.42 -5.63
C ARG A 97 -7.68 4.66 -5.15
N ARG A 98 -8.57 5.28 -5.95
CA ARG A 98 -9.99 5.38 -5.59
C ARG A 98 -10.55 4.01 -5.20
N GLY A 99 -11.45 3.97 -4.22
CA GLY A 99 -11.96 2.72 -3.65
C GLY A 99 -11.02 2.03 -2.67
N HIS A 100 -9.83 2.58 -2.38
CA HIS A 100 -8.83 2.00 -1.48
C HIS A 100 -8.36 3.01 -0.43
N GLY A 101 -7.88 2.51 0.70
CA GLY A 101 -7.23 3.28 1.75
C GLY A 101 -8.01 4.53 2.17
N ARG A 102 -7.34 5.69 2.10
CA ARG A 102 -7.85 7.02 2.51
C ARG A 102 -8.53 7.77 1.38
N SER A 103 -8.47 7.25 0.15
CA SER A 103 -9.17 7.84 -1.00
C SER A 103 -10.67 7.60 -0.95
N SER A 104 -11.43 8.39 -1.73
CA SER A 104 -12.89 8.25 -1.82
C SER A 104 -13.31 6.82 -2.16
N GLN A 105 -14.24 6.29 -1.38
CA GLN A 105 -14.86 4.98 -1.60
C GLN A 105 -16.04 5.14 -2.57
N THR A 106 -15.74 5.15 -3.86
CA THR A 106 -16.74 5.40 -4.91
C THR A 106 -17.46 4.14 -5.35
N SER A 107 -18.75 4.24 -5.67
CA SER A 107 -19.55 3.14 -6.22
C SER A 107 -19.30 2.91 -7.72
N GLY A 108 -18.68 3.86 -8.42
CA GLY A 108 -18.35 3.80 -9.84
C GLY A 108 -16.93 4.26 -10.13
N GLY A 109 -16.49 4.14 -11.39
CA GLY A 109 -15.16 4.52 -11.81
C GLY A 109 -14.06 3.59 -11.31
N ASN A 110 -14.40 2.35 -10.95
CA ASN A 110 -13.42 1.35 -10.51
C ASN A 110 -12.90 0.53 -11.72
N ASP A 111 -12.38 1.24 -12.70
CA ASP A 111 -11.83 0.70 -13.95
C ASP A 111 -10.48 1.36 -14.28
N MET A 112 -9.69 0.73 -15.15
CA MET A 112 -8.33 1.17 -15.48
C MET A 112 -8.28 2.51 -16.20
N ASP A 113 -9.32 2.91 -16.92
CA ASP A 113 -9.37 4.22 -17.58
C ASP A 113 -9.51 5.33 -16.57
N THR A 114 -10.39 5.14 -15.61
CA THR A 114 -10.62 6.08 -14.51
C THR A 114 -9.40 6.15 -13.58
N TYR A 115 -8.81 5.02 -13.21
CA TYR A 115 -7.58 5.01 -12.42
C TYR A 115 -6.43 5.74 -13.10
N ALA A 116 -6.23 5.53 -14.40
CA ALA A 116 -5.23 6.25 -15.18
C ALA A 116 -5.51 7.77 -15.26
N ALA A 117 -6.78 8.16 -15.31
CA ALA A 117 -7.17 9.58 -15.28
C ALA A 117 -6.94 10.21 -13.89
N ASP A 118 -7.14 9.47 -12.80
CA ASP A 118 -6.80 9.93 -11.44
C ASP A 118 -5.29 10.15 -11.29
N VAL A 119 -4.48 9.23 -11.80
CA VAL A 119 -3.02 9.39 -11.83
C VAL A 119 -2.62 10.60 -12.69
N ALA A 120 -3.31 10.86 -13.80
CA ALA A 120 -3.05 12.04 -14.62
C ALA A 120 -3.37 13.33 -13.85
N ALA A 121 -4.49 13.37 -13.11
CA ALA A 121 -4.83 14.49 -12.26
C ALA A 121 -3.80 14.71 -11.14
N LEU A 122 -3.31 13.63 -10.52
CA LEU A 122 -2.25 13.70 -9.51
C LEU A 122 -0.94 14.24 -10.12
N ALA A 123 -0.53 13.71 -11.27
CA ALA A 123 0.68 14.13 -11.96
C ALA A 123 0.62 15.61 -12.42
N GLU A 124 -0.56 16.08 -12.77
CA GLU A 124 -0.81 17.50 -13.10
C GLU A 124 -0.74 18.37 -11.85
N ALA A 125 -1.44 17.99 -10.78
CA ALA A 125 -1.49 18.76 -9.53
C ALA A 125 -0.12 18.89 -8.85
N LEU A 126 0.74 17.88 -8.97
CA LEU A 126 2.10 17.86 -8.41
C LEU A 126 3.18 18.32 -9.41
N ASP A 127 2.78 18.73 -10.61
CA ASP A 127 3.66 19.12 -11.72
C ASP A 127 4.78 18.10 -11.99
N LEU A 128 4.41 16.83 -12.11
CA LEU A 128 5.39 15.76 -12.31
C LEU A 128 5.84 15.70 -13.76
N HIS A 129 7.16 15.73 -13.95
CA HIS A 129 7.85 15.57 -15.22
C HIS A 129 8.95 14.51 -15.10
N ASP A 130 9.25 13.82 -16.19
CA ASP A 130 10.28 12.77 -16.25
C ASP A 130 10.17 11.75 -15.11
N ALA A 131 8.93 11.42 -14.71
CA ALA A 131 8.67 10.55 -13.59
C ALA A 131 8.92 9.07 -13.95
N VAL A 132 9.44 8.32 -12.97
CA VAL A 132 9.49 6.86 -13.02
C VAL A 132 8.22 6.33 -12.35
N HIS A 133 7.42 5.56 -13.08
CA HIS A 133 6.22 4.93 -12.53
C HIS A 133 6.49 3.45 -12.23
N ILE A 134 6.24 3.03 -10.99
CA ILE A 134 6.47 1.67 -10.50
C ILE A 134 5.12 1.09 -10.05
N GLY A 135 4.66 0.04 -10.71
CA GLY A 135 3.36 -0.57 -10.42
C GLY A 135 3.45 -2.05 -10.08
N HIS A 136 2.84 -2.44 -8.96
CA HIS A 136 2.71 -3.82 -8.53
C HIS A 136 1.31 -4.36 -8.83
N SER A 137 1.21 -5.57 -9.39
CA SER A 137 -0.07 -6.25 -9.63
C SER A 137 -1.06 -5.36 -10.41
N THR A 138 -2.22 -5.01 -9.85
CA THR A 138 -3.20 -4.08 -10.43
C THR A 138 -2.61 -2.69 -10.66
N GLY A 139 -1.65 -2.25 -9.84
CA GLY A 139 -0.90 -1.01 -10.04
C GLY A 139 -0.08 -1.03 -11.32
N GLY A 140 0.42 -2.20 -11.74
CA GLY A 140 1.08 -2.34 -13.05
C GLY A 140 0.11 -2.17 -14.23
N GLY A 141 -1.13 -2.62 -14.09
CA GLY A 141 -2.20 -2.36 -15.05
C GLY A 141 -2.52 -0.86 -15.16
N GLU A 142 -2.62 -0.18 -14.02
CA GLU A 142 -2.81 1.28 -13.93
C GLU A 142 -1.67 2.05 -14.59
N VAL A 143 -0.40 1.71 -14.28
CA VAL A 143 0.78 2.30 -14.93
C VAL A 143 0.74 2.12 -16.43
N THR A 144 0.47 0.91 -16.91
CA THR A 144 0.38 0.62 -18.35
C THR A 144 -0.69 1.47 -19.03
N ARG A 145 -1.85 1.62 -18.38
CA ARG A 145 -2.95 2.42 -18.92
C ARG A 145 -2.65 3.91 -18.88
N TYR A 146 -2.03 4.40 -17.80
CA TYR A 146 -1.58 5.78 -17.65
C TYR A 146 -0.55 6.15 -18.72
N VAL A 147 0.49 5.35 -18.89
CA VAL A 147 1.54 5.58 -19.92
C VAL A 147 0.93 5.69 -21.30
N ALA A 148 0.01 4.78 -21.64
CA ALA A 148 -0.60 4.75 -22.96
C ALA A 148 -1.50 5.96 -23.27
N ARG A 149 -2.21 6.49 -22.25
CA ARG A 149 -3.21 7.53 -22.44
C ARG A 149 -2.76 8.94 -22.05
N HIS A 150 -1.92 9.04 -21.03
CA HIS A 150 -1.59 10.32 -20.37
C HIS A 150 -0.09 10.54 -20.18
N GLY A 151 0.74 9.51 -20.38
CA GLY A 151 2.16 9.55 -20.02
C GLY A 151 3.04 10.37 -20.96
N ARG A 152 2.54 10.84 -22.12
CA ARG A 152 3.34 11.56 -23.10
C ARG A 152 3.96 12.84 -22.51
N GLY A 153 5.29 12.93 -22.55
CA GLY A 153 6.04 14.08 -22.03
C GLY A 153 6.14 14.14 -20.50
N ARG A 154 5.61 13.16 -19.77
CA ARG A 154 5.64 13.10 -18.29
C ARG A 154 6.37 11.88 -17.74
N VAL A 155 6.46 10.80 -18.51
CA VAL A 155 7.01 9.52 -18.04
C VAL A 155 8.38 9.28 -18.62
N ALA A 156 9.39 9.13 -17.75
CA ALA A 156 10.73 8.71 -18.14
C ALA A 156 10.85 7.20 -18.26
N LYS A 157 10.29 6.46 -17.30
CA LYS A 157 10.36 4.99 -17.22
C LYS A 157 9.11 4.40 -16.57
N ALA A 158 8.79 3.17 -16.96
CA ALA A 158 7.79 2.35 -16.28
C ALA A 158 8.43 1.03 -15.82
N VAL A 159 8.15 0.65 -14.58
CA VAL A 159 8.57 -0.61 -13.96
C VAL A 159 7.33 -1.38 -13.56
N LEU A 160 7.21 -2.61 -14.02
CA LEU A 160 6.06 -3.49 -13.78
C LEU A 160 6.50 -4.68 -12.95
N ILE A 161 5.94 -4.82 -11.74
CA ILE A 161 6.28 -5.87 -10.79
C ILE A 161 5.08 -6.80 -10.66
N SER A 162 5.22 -8.05 -11.06
CA SER A 162 4.13 -9.05 -11.04
C SER A 162 2.79 -8.47 -11.53
N ALA A 163 2.88 -7.62 -12.55
CA ALA A 163 1.77 -6.82 -13.03
C ALA A 163 0.69 -7.69 -13.69
N ILE A 164 -0.56 -7.32 -13.46
CA ILE A 164 -1.64 -7.91 -14.24
C ILE A 164 -1.55 -7.40 -15.69
N PRO A 165 -1.82 -8.27 -16.68
CA PRO A 165 -1.96 -7.82 -18.06
C PRO A 165 -3.19 -6.91 -18.19
N PRO A 166 -3.33 -6.14 -19.28
CA PRO A 166 -4.46 -5.23 -19.46
C PRO A 166 -5.84 -5.87 -19.31
N VAL A 167 -5.93 -7.18 -19.61
CA VAL A 167 -7.16 -7.97 -19.51
C VAL A 167 -6.83 -9.31 -18.87
N MET A 168 -7.39 -9.58 -17.68
CA MET A 168 -7.26 -10.88 -17.01
C MET A 168 -8.39 -11.84 -17.39
N VAL A 169 -9.57 -11.30 -17.71
CA VAL A 169 -10.75 -12.10 -18.03
C VAL A 169 -10.60 -12.74 -19.41
N LYS A 170 -11.00 -14.01 -19.51
CA LYS A 170 -11.04 -14.77 -20.75
C LYS A 170 -12.00 -14.10 -21.75
N SER A 171 -11.53 -13.91 -22.95
CA SER A 171 -12.28 -13.34 -24.07
C SER A 171 -11.63 -13.75 -25.39
N ASP A 172 -12.24 -13.40 -26.52
CA ASP A 172 -11.65 -13.65 -27.84
C ASP A 172 -10.27 -12.97 -27.99
N LYS A 173 -10.07 -11.83 -27.30
CA LYS A 173 -8.79 -11.11 -27.29
C LYS A 173 -7.81 -11.64 -26.24
N ASN A 174 -8.28 -12.43 -25.29
CA ASN A 174 -7.48 -13.08 -24.26
C ASN A 174 -7.97 -14.52 -24.00
N PRO A 175 -7.75 -15.45 -24.95
CA PRO A 175 -8.27 -16.82 -24.81
C PRO A 175 -7.63 -17.60 -23.66
N GLY A 176 -6.43 -17.20 -23.21
CA GLY A 176 -5.74 -17.76 -22.03
C GLY A 176 -6.14 -17.13 -20.70
N GLY A 177 -7.08 -16.19 -20.68
CA GLY A 177 -7.54 -15.52 -19.46
C GLY A 177 -8.34 -16.42 -18.54
N LEU A 178 -8.58 -15.91 -17.32
CA LEU A 178 -9.40 -16.60 -16.31
C LEU A 178 -10.89 -16.43 -16.62
N PRO A 179 -11.71 -17.47 -16.41
CA PRO A 179 -13.16 -17.36 -16.51
C PRO A 179 -13.71 -16.25 -15.58
N ILE A 180 -14.79 -15.59 -15.99
CA ILE A 180 -15.40 -14.49 -15.20
C ILE A 180 -15.88 -15.00 -13.83
N GLU A 181 -16.28 -16.25 -13.73
CA GLU A 181 -16.77 -16.92 -12.51
C GLU A 181 -15.72 -16.90 -11.38
N VAL A 182 -14.42 -16.88 -11.72
CA VAL A 182 -13.34 -16.74 -10.72
C VAL A 182 -13.46 -15.39 -10.02
N PHE A 183 -13.67 -14.33 -10.79
CA PHE A 183 -13.81 -12.97 -10.26
C PHE A 183 -15.14 -12.76 -9.53
N ASP A 184 -16.20 -13.40 -10.00
CA ASP A 184 -17.50 -13.39 -9.32
C ASP A 184 -17.43 -14.13 -7.98
N GLY A 185 -16.65 -15.21 -7.90
CA GLY A 185 -16.34 -15.88 -6.65
C GLY A 185 -15.65 -14.96 -5.64
N TYR A 186 -14.65 -14.17 -6.05
CA TYR A 186 -14.02 -13.16 -5.17
C TYR A 186 -14.99 -12.07 -4.74
N ARG A 187 -15.84 -11.57 -5.63
CA ARG A 187 -16.86 -10.57 -5.29
C ARG A 187 -17.85 -11.11 -4.26
N ALA A 188 -18.31 -12.35 -4.43
CA ALA A 188 -19.20 -13.01 -3.49
C ALA A 188 -18.54 -13.23 -2.13
N ALA A 189 -17.29 -13.70 -2.09
CA ALA A 189 -16.53 -13.89 -0.86
C ALA A 189 -16.29 -12.56 -0.14
N LEU A 190 -15.97 -11.49 -0.87
CA LEU A 190 -15.79 -10.14 -0.32
C LEU A 190 -17.07 -9.61 0.34
N ALA A 191 -18.22 -9.83 -0.32
CA ALA A 191 -19.52 -9.44 0.21
C ALA A 191 -19.95 -10.25 1.43
N ALA A 192 -19.59 -11.55 1.46
CA ALA A 192 -19.93 -12.45 2.56
C ALA A 192 -19.08 -12.18 3.82
N ASN A 193 -17.75 -12.10 3.67
CA ASN A 193 -16.82 -11.82 4.78
C ASN A 193 -15.47 -11.32 4.27
N ARG A 194 -15.30 -10.01 4.26
CA ARG A 194 -14.08 -9.35 3.78
C ARG A 194 -12.82 -9.82 4.53
N ALA A 195 -12.89 -9.93 5.85
CA ALA A 195 -11.74 -10.30 6.67
C ALA A 195 -11.29 -11.74 6.35
N GLN A 196 -12.25 -12.67 6.22
CA GLN A 196 -11.96 -14.05 5.85
C GLN A 196 -11.34 -14.13 4.46
N LEU A 197 -11.88 -13.40 3.48
CA LEU A 197 -11.31 -13.38 2.13
C LEU A 197 -9.85 -12.91 2.14
N TYR A 198 -9.51 -11.90 2.93
CA TYR A 198 -8.13 -11.41 3.01
C TYR A 198 -7.18 -12.42 3.64
N LEU A 199 -7.62 -13.15 4.65
CA LEU A 199 -6.87 -14.29 5.22
C LEU A 199 -6.68 -15.41 4.17
N ASP A 200 -7.72 -15.74 3.43
CA ASP A 200 -7.68 -16.78 2.40
C ASP A 200 -6.72 -16.39 1.25
N ILE A 201 -6.71 -15.11 0.85
CA ILE A 201 -5.78 -14.60 -0.17
C ILE A 201 -4.33 -14.72 0.31
N ALA A 202 -4.03 -14.30 1.55
CA ALA A 202 -2.69 -14.35 2.11
C ALA A 202 -2.19 -15.78 2.29
N SER A 203 -3.03 -16.66 2.82
CA SER A 203 -2.71 -18.08 3.02
C SER A 203 -2.82 -18.92 1.76
N GLY A 204 -3.40 -18.39 0.71
CA GLY A 204 -3.72 -19.10 -0.53
C GLY A 204 -2.67 -18.90 -1.65
N PRO A 205 -3.09 -19.08 -2.90
CA PRO A 205 -2.19 -19.12 -4.05
C PRO A 205 -1.59 -17.74 -4.43
N PHE A 206 -2.17 -16.63 -4.01
CA PHE A 206 -1.68 -15.29 -4.41
C PHE A 206 -0.30 -14.99 -3.86
N TYR A 207 -0.11 -15.14 -2.55
CA TYR A 207 1.18 -14.86 -1.90
C TYR A 207 2.02 -16.11 -1.66
N GLY A 208 1.38 -17.29 -1.72
CA GLY A 208 2.04 -18.56 -1.55
C GLY A 208 2.50 -18.85 -0.11
N PHE A 209 1.94 -18.18 0.89
CA PHE A 209 2.26 -18.41 2.29
C PHE A 209 1.86 -19.80 2.78
N ASN A 210 0.97 -20.47 2.06
CA ASN A 210 0.59 -21.86 2.29
C ASN A 210 1.61 -22.90 1.75
N ARG A 211 2.66 -22.47 1.06
CA ARG A 211 3.66 -23.39 0.49
C ARG A 211 4.67 -23.80 1.55
N PRO A 212 5.06 -25.09 1.61
CA PRO A 212 6.17 -25.51 2.47
C PRO A 212 7.44 -24.69 2.20
N GLY A 213 8.04 -24.13 3.26
CA GLY A 213 9.25 -23.30 3.14
C GLY A 213 9.01 -21.86 2.65
N ALA A 214 7.75 -21.42 2.55
CA ALA A 214 7.47 -20.02 2.29
C ALA A 214 8.03 -19.15 3.43
N THR A 215 8.76 -18.08 3.05
CA THR A 215 9.20 -17.08 4.02
C THR A 215 8.05 -16.09 4.21
N VAL A 216 7.50 -16.08 5.40
CA VAL A 216 6.49 -15.08 5.82
C VAL A 216 7.22 -14.10 6.72
N SER A 217 7.04 -12.81 6.50
CA SER A 217 7.42 -11.81 7.49
C SER A 217 6.38 -11.86 8.63
N GLU A 218 6.84 -12.13 9.82
CA GLU A 218 6.03 -12.03 11.03
C GLU A 218 5.67 -10.57 11.34
#